data_09fdcf170e1f8c716f3ce4ad8263ef24
#
_entry.id   09fdcf170e1f8c716f3ce4ad8263ef24
#
_cell.length_a   1.000
_cell.length_b   1.000
_cell.length_c   1.000
_cell.angle_alpha   90.00
_cell.angle_beta   90.00
_cell.angle_gamma   90.00
#
_symmetry.space_group_name_H-M   'P 1'
#
loop_
_entity.id
_entity.type
_entity.pdbx_description
1 polymer ?
#
loop_
_entity_poly.entity_id
_entity_poly.type
_entity_poly.pdbx_seq_one_letter_code
_entity_poly.pdbx_strand_id
1 'polypeptide(L)'
;MRAKVFFICLLIACGMCAQVSEGIEKNKVYQGFSGGMMVHTGYLFGRDSHAPKSADGRSCSPQGATFGIGGALRVHLWKHLRTGFEGFVSVMPSGTTDCKDVLKGGSYVQMGFGGVLADCCWRLEKVWPYIGGTIGGGAMKGLYILDGDQHSWTQDANSTFHKQSFFYVTPYVGCDYCLTPKVHLTFRLDWMLAFHKSELCMPTGPRLYFGFMFCH
;
A
#
# COMPACT_ATOMS: atom_id res chain seq x y z
N MET A 1 15.05 18.48 0.74
CA MET A 1 15.54 18.06 2.06
C MET A 1 14.84 16.80 2.62
N ARG A 2 13.54 16.60 2.44
CA ARG A 2 12.76 15.49 3.04
C ARG A 2 13.16 14.08 2.50
N ALA A 3 13.51 13.96 1.23
CA ALA A 3 13.90 12.66 0.64
C ALA A 3 15.24 12.13 1.20
N LYS A 4 16.19 12.99 1.54
CA LYS A 4 17.49 12.60 2.11
C LYS A 4 17.36 12.00 3.51
N VAL A 5 16.44 12.52 4.34
CA VAL A 5 16.17 12.01 5.69
C VAL A 5 15.56 10.61 5.61
N PHE A 6 14.69 10.36 4.64
CA PHE A 6 14.04 9.07 4.45
C PHE A 6 15.03 7.97 4.04
N PHE A 7 15.96 8.30 3.12
CA PHE A 7 17.01 7.38 2.70
C PHE A 7 17.99 7.04 3.84
N ILE A 8 18.26 8.00 4.71
CA ILE A 8 19.10 7.81 5.90
C ILE A 8 18.40 6.90 6.91
N CYS A 9 17.09 7.05 7.15
CA CYS A 9 16.35 6.15 8.04
C CYS A 9 16.29 4.71 7.51
N LEU A 10 16.15 4.53 6.19
CA LEU A 10 16.16 3.21 5.56
C LEU A 10 17.55 2.56 5.65
N LEU A 11 18.63 3.33 5.46
CA LEU A 11 20.01 2.86 5.62
C LEU A 11 20.36 2.53 7.07
N ILE A 12 19.85 3.30 8.04
CA ILE A 12 20.03 3.01 9.47
C ILE A 12 19.28 1.73 9.86
N ALA A 13 18.05 1.51 9.37
CA ALA A 13 17.32 0.28 9.60
C ALA A 13 18.02 -0.94 8.98
N CYS A 14 18.60 -0.82 7.77
CA CYS A 14 19.41 -1.85 7.16
C CYS A 14 20.74 -2.08 7.92
N GLY A 15 21.38 -1.01 8.38
CA GLY A 15 22.62 -1.07 9.15
C GLY A 15 22.45 -1.73 10.51
N MET A 16 21.34 -1.49 11.20
CA MET A 16 20.98 -2.16 12.46
C MET A 16 20.75 -3.67 12.27
N CYS A 17 20.19 -4.09 11.14
CA CYS A 17 20.08 -5.52 10.81
C CYS A 17 21.45 -6.19 10.57
N ALA A 18 22.43 -5.46 10.04
CA ALA A 18 23.76 -5.98 9.79
C ALA A 18 24.62 -6.16 11.06
N GLN A 19 24.43 -5.30 12.06
CA GLN A 19 25.21 -5.35 13.32
C GLN A 19 24.77 -6.45 14.31
N VAL A 20 23.58 -7.05 14.13
CA VAL A 20 23.11 -8.16 15.00
C VAL A 20 23.68 -9.52 14.55
N SER A 21 24.52 -9.55 13.54
CA SER A 21 25.02 -10.78 12.90
C SER A 21 26.32 -11.35 13.51
N GLU A 22 26.78 -10.91 14.66
CA GLU A 22 27.94 -11.49 15.34
C GLU A 22 27.56 -12.65 16.26
N GLY A 23 27.39 -13.81 15.66
CA GLY A 23 27.22 -15.10 16.35
C GLY A 23 27.09 -16.17 15.27
N ILE A 24 28.20 -16.54 14.61
CA ILE A 24 28.18 -17.46 13.47
C ILE A 24 28.03 -18.90 13.98
N GLU A 25 26.81 -19.31 14.27
CA GLU A 25 26.38 -20.67 13.99
C GLU A 25 26.12 -20.78 12.48
N LYS A 26 26.44 -21.95 11.86
CA LYS A 26 26.25 -22.23 10.42
C LYS A 26 24.78 -22.03 10.02
N ASN A 27 24.34 -20.79 9.89
CA ASN A 27 22.97 -20.43 9.55
C ASN A 27 22.72 -20.74 8.09
N LYS A 28 21.82 -21.69 7.83
CA LYS A 28 21.29 -21.92 6.49
C LYS A 28 20.75 -20.58 5.97
N VAL A 29 21.20 -20.17 4.78
CA VAL A 29 20.76 -18.93 4.13
C VAL A 29 19.25 -18.91 3.96
N TYR A 30 18.68 -20.03 3.56
CA TYR A 30 17.25 -20.21 3.39
C TYR A 30 16.63 -20.88 4.62
N GLN A 31 15.58 -20.29 5.18
CA GLN A 31 14.89 -20.74 6.37
C GLN A 31 13.40 -21.03 6.16
N GLY A 32 12.94 -21.04 4.91
CA GLY A 32 11.55 -21.29 4.58
C GLY A 32 10.89 -20.12 3.85
N PHE A 33 9.61 -20.27 3.62
CA PHE A 33 8.80 -19.21 3.01
C PHE A 33 7.45 -19.09 3.72
N SER A 34 6.82 -17.95 3.57
CA SER A 34 5.45 -17.73 4.02
C SER A 34 4.67 -16.99 2.94
N GLY A 35 3.41 -17.38 2.78
CA GLY A 35 2.54 -16.73 1.82
C GLY A 35 1.11 -16.70 2.34
N GLY A 36 0.36 -15.66 1.98
CA GLY A 36 -1.00 -15.54 2.46
C GLY A 36 -1.75 -14.35 1.91
N MET A 37 -2.97 -14.22 2.41
CA MET A 37 -3.89 -13.18 2.00
C MET A 37 -4.10 -12.18 3.13
N MET A 38 -4.27 -10.91 2.75
CA MET A 38 -4.54 -9.81 3.66
C MET A 38 -5.65 -8.94 3.10
N VAL A 39 -6.53 -8.49 3.96
CA VAL A 39 -7.43 -7.36 3.69
C VAL A 39 -6.79 -6.10 4.24
N HIS A 40 -7.13 -4.96 3.67
CA HIS A 40 -6.66 -3.69 4.20
C HIS A 40 -7.72 -2.61 4.13
N THR A 41 -7.58 -1.67 5.03
CA THR A 41 -8.31 -0.40 5.01
C THR A 41 -7.30 0.72 5.19
N GLY A 42 -7.68 1.93 4.81
CA GLY A 42 -6.81 3.08 4.96
C GLY A 42 -7.50 4.37 4.54
N TYR A 43 -6.75 5.43 4.52
CA TYR A 43 -7.22 6.72 4.04
C TYR A 43 -6.26 7.22 2.96
N LEU A 44 -6.82 7.57 1.80
CA LEU A 44 -6.06 8.06 0.66
C LEU A 44 -6.24 9.56 0.52
N PHE A 45 -5.14 10.22 0.26
CA PHE A 45 -5.07 11.61 -0.11
C PHE A 45 -3.99 11.83 -1.18
N GLY A 46 -3.91 13.01 -1.69
CA GLY A 46 -2.97 13.37 -2.76
C GLY A 46 -3.68 14.15 -3.85
N ARG A 47 -2.91 14.62 -4.80
CA ARG A 47 -3.45 15.35 -5.95
C ARG A 47 -3.54 14.42 -7.16
N ASP A 48 -4.71 14.40 -7.77
CA ASP A 48 -4.88 13.89 -9.12
C ASP A 48 -4.83 15.08 -10.07
N SER A 49 -3.81 15.15 -10.93
CA SER A 49 -3.62 16.24 -11.90
C SER A 49 -4.73 16.30 -12.95
N HIS A 50 -5.50 15.22 -13.09
CA HIS A 50 -6.58 15.08 -14.07
C HIS A 50 -7.96 15.16 -13.42
N ALA A 51 -8.03 15.39 -12.10
CA ALA A 51 -9.29 15.58 -11.41
C ALA A 51 -10.05 16.81 -11.99
N PRO A 52 -11.39 16.73 -12.07
CA PRO A 52 -12.19 17.86 -12.50
C PRO A 52 -11.88 19.08 -11.62
N LYS A 53 -11.98 20.25 -12.20
CA LYS A 53 -11.82 21.51 -11.47
C LYS A 53 -13.18 22.08 -11.13
N SER A 54 -13.32 22.57 -9.92
CA SER A 54 -14.48 23.38 -9.52
C SER A 54 -14.53 24.70 -10.29
N ALA A 55 -15.66 25.37 -10.30
CA ALA A 55 -15.84 26.69 -10.87
C ALA A 55 -14.80 27.72 -10.34
N ASP A 56 -14.35 27.53 -9.11
CA ASP A 56 -13.29 28.33 -8.46
C ASP A 56 -11.88 27.93 -8.88
N GLY A 57 -11.70 27.01 -9.82
CA GLY A 57 -10.41 26.53 -10.30
C GLY A 57 -9.69 25.54 -9.34
N ARG A 58 -10.32 25.13 -8.25
CA ARG A 58 -9.76 24.12 -7.33
C ARG A 58 -9.83 22.74 -7.96
N SER A 59 -8.77 21.95 -7.82
CA SER A 59 -8.76 20.56 -8.25
C SER A 59 -9.58 19.70 -7.27
N CYS A 60 -10.55 18.96 -7.79
CA CYS A 60 -11.45 18.10 -7.04
C CYS A 60 -10.88 16.67 -6.91
N SER A 61 -9.67 16.53 -6.38
CA SER A 61 -9.06 15.22 -6.14
C SER A 61 -9.82 14.48 -5.06
N PRO A 62 -10.32 13.25 -5.33
CA PRO A 62 -11.04 12.49 -4.32
C PRO A 62 -10.11 12.06 -3.20
N GLN A 63 -10.61 12.17 -1.96
CA GLN A 63 -9.94 11.72 -0.76
C GLN A 63 -10.92 10.88 0.04
N GLY A 64 -10.44 9.85 0.72
CA GLY A 64 -11.37 9.05 1.51
C GLY A 64 -10.84 7.71 1.98
N ALA A 65 -11.71 7.01 2.69
CA ALA A 65 -11.44 5.66 3.14
C ALA A 65 -11.34 4.70 1.95
N THR A 66 -10.36 3.81 2.01
CA THR A 66 -10.14 2.78 1.01
C THR A 66 -10.20 1.40 1.66
N PHE A 67 -10.67 0.43 0.88
CA PHE A 67 -10.72 -0.97 1.28
C PHE A 67 -10.13 -1.82 0.18
N GLY A 68 -9.45 -2.89 0.55
CA GLY A 68 -8.85 -3.76 -0.44
C GLY A 68 -8.45 -5.11 0.08
N ILE A 69 -8.04 -5.94 -0.85
CA ILE A 69 -7.60 -7.31 -0.62
C ILE A 69 -6.39 -7.60 -1.49
N GLY A 70 -5.54 -8.46 -1.00
CA GLY A 70 -4.37 -8.94 -1.75
C GLY A 70 -3.60 -9.96 -0.97
N GLY A 71 -2.34 -10.09 -1.28
CA GLY A 71 -1.48 -11.05 -0.60
C GLY A 71 -0.01 -10.74 -0.75
N ALA A 72 0.78 -11.48 0.02
CA ALA A 72 2.22 -11.42 -0.03
C ALA A 72 2.82 -12.82 0.01
N LEU A 73 3.95 -12.96 -0.67
CA LEU A 73 4.85 -14.10 -0.55
C LEU A 73 6.18 -13.59 0.00
N ARG A 74 6.65 -14.20 1.08
CA ARG A 74 7.90 -13.84 1.75
C ARG A 74 8.81 -15.04 1.84
N VAL A 75 10.05 -14.89 1.44
CA VAL A 75 11.13 -15.87 1.62
C VAL A 75 11.96 -15.43 2.81
N HIS A 76 12.15 -16.33 3.75
CA HIS A 76 12.94 -16.08 4.95
C HIS A 76 14.40 -16.38 4.65
N LEU A 77 15.19 -15.32 4.58
CA LEU A 77 16.64 -15.39 4.38
C LEU A 77 17.34 -15.05 5.70
N TRP A 78 18.32 -15.85 6.07
CA TRP A 78 19.02 -15.71 7.36
C TRP A 78 18.06 -15.64 8.56
N LYS A 79 18.58 -15.21 9.69
CA LYS A 79 17.79 -15.18 10.94
C LYS A 79 16.71 -14.09 10.97
N HIS A 80 16.97 -12.98 10.33
CA HIS A 80 16.15 -11.78 10.49
C HIS A 80 15.62 -11.18 9.19
N LEU A 81 16.19 -11.51 8.04
CA LEU A 81 15.81 -10.90 6.77
C LEU A 81 14.74 -11.71 6.06
N ARG A 82 13.70 -11.04 5.61
CA ARG A 82 12.70 -11.58 4.69
C ARG A 82 12.65 -10.71 3.43
N THR A 83 12.47 -11.32 2.29
CA THR A 83 12.23 -10.63 1.02
C THR A 83 11.12 -11.33 0.26
N GLY A 84 10.50 -10.67 -0.69
CA GLY A 84 9.44 -11.29 -1.46
C GLY A 84 8.66 -10.32 -2.32
N PHE A 85 7.43 -10.69 -2.61
CA PHE A 85 6.54 -9.94 -3.47
C PHE A 85 5.18 -9.77 -2.80
N GLU A 86 4.51 -8.68 -3.14
CA GLU A 86 3.14 -8.45 -2.73
C GLU A 86 2.31 -7.83 -3.84
N GLY A 87 1.01 -8.04 -3.79
CA GLY A 87 0.08 -7.43 -4.72
C GLY A 87 -1.30 -7.27 -4.12
N PHE A 88 -1.91 -6.11 -4.37
CA PHE A 88 -3.20 -5.72 -3.81
C PHE A 88 -4.07 -5.02 -4.83
N VAL A 89 -5.37 -5.18 -4.63
CA VAL A 89 -6.40 -4.37 -5.28
C VAL A 89 -7.16 -3.61 -4.21
N SER A 90 -7.46 -2.36 -4.48
CA SER A 90 -8.12 -1.48 -3.53
C SER A 90 -9.17 -0.62 -4.21
N VAL A 91 -10.24 -0.34 -3.51
CA VAL A 91 -11.33 0.52 -3.97
C VAL A 91 -11.58 1.60 -2.93
N MET A 92 -11.71 2.82 -3.41
CA MET A 92 -12.19 3.95 -2.65
C MET A 92 -13.55 4.37 -3.24
N PRO A 93 -14.67 4.04 -2.59
CA PRO A 93 -15.95 4.60 -3.00
C PRO A 93 -15.88 6.13 -2.83
N SER A 94 -16.50 6.86 -3.72
CA SER A 94 -16.49 8.31 -3.67
C SER A 94 -17.09 8.79 -2.34
N GLY A 95 -16.18 9.09 -1.47
CA GLY A 95 -16.50 9.78 -0.24
C GLY A 95 -16.05 11.23 -0.39
N THR A 96 -16.24 12.00 0.47
CA THR A 96 -15.72 13.29 0.88
C THR A 96 -14.66 13.90 -0.05
N THR A 97 -15.11 14.54 -1.10
CA THR A 97 -14.32 15.61 -1.71
C THR A 97 -14.87 16.92 -1.18
N ASP A 98 -13.99 17.92 -1.02
CA ASP A 98 -14.41 19.30 -0.78
C ASP A 98 -15.25 19.87 -1.95
N CYS A 99 -15.45 19.08 -3.00
CA CYS A 99 -16.15 19.41 -4.23
C CYS A 99 -17.44 18.59 -4.41
N LYS A 100 -18.28 18.51 -3.39
CA LYS A 100 -19.59 17.84 -3.46
C LYS A 100 -20.50 18.41 -4.55
N ASP A 101 -20.25 19.63 -4.94
CA ASP A 101 -21.01 20.33 -5.99
C ASP A 101 -20.63 19.88 -7.41
N VAL A 102 -19.49 19.19 -7.55
CA VAL A 102 -18.95 18.78 -8.86
C VAL A 102 -18.99 17.24 -9.03
N LEU A 103 -18.76 16.48 -7.95
CA LEU A 103 -18.77 15.04 -7.99
C LEU A 103 -20.03 14.46 -7.37
N LYS A 104 -20.80 13.73 -8.17
CA LYS A 104 -22.04 13.07 -7.75
C LYS A 104 -21.78 11.67 -7.19
N GLY A 105 -22.74 11.13 -6.47
CA GLY A 105 -22.73 9.75 -5.98
C GLY A 105 -22.51 8.74 -7.10
N GLY A 106 -21.74 7.66 -6.81
CA GLY A 106 -21.36 6.65 -7.79
C GLY A 106 -19.96 6.82 -8.39
N SER A 107 -19.29 7.97 -8.17
CA SER A 107 -17.87 8.11 -8.50
C SER A 107 -17.04 7.16 -7.63
N TYR A 108 -16.00 6.56 -8.16
CA TYR A 108 -15.11 5.68 -7.39
C TYR A 108 -13.67 5.74 -7.94
N VAL A 109 -12.74 5.37 -7.10
CA VAL A 109 -11.35 5.15 -7.50
C VAL A 109 -10.99 3.72 -7.19
N GLN A 110 -10.51 3.01 -8.19
CA GLN A 110 -9.95 1.67 -8.07
C GLN A 110 -8.46 1.71 -8.36
N MET A 111 -7.67 0.97 -7.58
CA MET A 111 -6.25 0.84 -7.81
C MET A 111 -5.80 -0.61 -7.66
N GLY A 112 -4.84 -0.99 -8.48
CA GLY A 112 -4.08 -2.22 -8.37
C GLY A 112 -2.61 -1.88 -8.24
N PHE A 113 -1.91 -2.49 -7.29
CA PHE A 113 -0.51 -2.23 -7.07
C PHE A 113 0.22 -3.47 -6.56
N GLY A 114 1.51 -3.55 -6.84
CA GLY A 114 2.35 -4.65 -6.40
C GLY A 114 3.82 -4.31 -6.49
N GLY A 115 4.64 -5.02 -5.73
CA GLY A 115 6.06 -4.72 -5.68
C GLY A 115 6.89 -5.76 -4.95
N VAL A 116 8.17 -5.47 -4.89
CA VAL A 116 9.17 -6.24 -4.14
C VAL A 116 9.23 -5.68 -2.73
N LEU A 117 9.14 -6.55 -1.75
CA LEU A 117 9.25 -6.21 -0.33
C LEU A 117 10.55 -6.75 0.28
N ALA A 118 11.03 -6.04 1.30
CA ALA A 118 12.08 -6.53 2.18
C ALA A 118 11.81 -6.04 3.60
N ASP A 119 11.96 -6.92 4.57
CA ASP A 119 11.80 -6.58 5.99
C ASP A 119 12.77 -7.32 6.90
N CYS A 120 13.01 -6.72 8.05
CA CYS A 120 13.70 -7.33 9.19
C CYS A 120 12.67 -7.80 10.20
N CYS A 121 12.74 -9.07 10.57
CA CYS A 121 11.82 -9.74 11.48
C CYS A 121 12.55 -10.30 12.70
N TRP A 122 12.01 -10.09 13.89
CA TRP A 122 12.50 -10.64 15.14
C TRP A 122 11.55 -11.72 15.63
N ARG A 123 12.05 -12.96 15.72
CA ARG A 123 11.25 -14.11 16.14
C ARG A 123 11.26 -14.22 17.67
N LEU A 124 10.22 -13.68 18.30
CA LEU A 124 10.01 -13.74 19.76
C LEU A 124 8.88 -14.74 20.03
N GLU A 125 9.15 -15.89 20.59
CA GLU A 125 8.16 -16.92 20.91
C GLU A 125 6.92 -16.97 19.97
N LYS A 126 5.84 -16.25 20.34
CA LYS A 126 4.57 -16.21 19.59
C LYS A 126 4.37 -14.95 18.76
N VAL A 127 5.14 -13.90 19.00
CA VAL A 127 4.99 -12.60 18.31
C VAL A 127 6.26 -12.29 17.54
N TRP A 128 6.13 -12.06 16.25
CA TRP A 128 7.25 -11.74 15.38
C TRP A 128 7.11 -10.32 14.82
N PRO A 129 7.57 -9.30 15.57
CA PRO A 129 7.57 -7.94 15.07
C PRO A 129 8.52 -7.80 13.86
N TYR A 130 8.16 -6.91 12.94
CA TYR A 130 8.97 -6.64 11.77
C TYR A 130 8.85 -5.18 11.31
N ILE A 131 9.89 -4.73 10.64
CA ILE A 131 9.95 -3.41 9.99
C ILE A 131 10.54 -3.57 8.59
N GLY A 132 10.00 -2.88 7.63
CA GLY A 132 10.48 -3.00 6.26
C GLY A 132 9.85 -2.01 5.32
N GLY A 133 9.92 -2.35 4.05
CA GLY A 133 9.32 -1.53 2.99
C GLY A 133 9.09 -2.32 1.71
N THR A 134 8.22 -1.77 0.89
CA THR A 134 7.93 -2.25 -0.45
C THR A 134 8.22 -1.16 -1.46
N ILE A 135 8.79 -1.56 -2.59
CA ILE A 135 9.00 -0.71 -3.76
C ILE A 135 8.30 -1.38 -4.93
N GLY A 136 7.48 -0.61 -5.63
CA GLY A 136 6.71 -1.20 -6.73
C GLY A 136 5.99 -0.20 -7.60
N GLY A 137 5.07 -0.71 -8.39
CA GLY A 137 4.25 0.07 -9.28
C GLY A 137 2.79 -0.32 -9.21
N GLY A 138 1.95 0.56 -9.72
CA GLY A 138 0.53 0.33 -9.78
C GLY A 138 -0.17 1.18 -10.83
N ALA A 139 -1.44 0.93 -10.97
CA ALA A 139 -2.33 1.75 -11.78
C ALA A 139 -3.59 2.09 -11.00
N MET A 140 -4.01 3.31 -11.13
CA MET A 140 -5.25 3.85 -10.59
C MET A 140 -6.22 4.11 -11.74
N LYS A 141 -7.48 3.81 -11.52
CA LYS A 141 -8.61 4.12 -12.40
C LYS A 141 -9.63 4.91 -11.61
N GLY A 142 -9.94 6.10 -12.05
CA GLY A 142 -10.99 6.94 -11.48
C GLY A 142 -12.17 7.05 -12.42
N LEU A 143 -13.38 6.81 -11.94
CA LEU A 143 -14.61 7.19 -12.59
C LEU A 143 -15.18 8.39 -11.83
N TYR A 144 -15.23 9.52 -12.50
CA TYR A 144 -15.78 10.76 -11.95
C TYR A 144 -17.10 11.07 -12.67
N ILE A 145 -18.20 11.02 -11.93
CA ILE A 145 -19.52 11.38 -12.44
C ILE A 145 -19.74 12.84 -12.10
N LEU A 146 -19.83 13.67 -13.13
CA LEU A 146 -20.19 15.07 -13.04
C LEU A 146 -21.71 15.20 -13.05
N ASP A 147 -22.27 16.39 -12.85
CA ASP A 147 -23.71 16.59 -12.77
C ASP A 147 -24.46 16.07 -14.01
N GLY A 148 -25.42 15.17 -13.83
CA GLY A 148 -26.24 14.54 -14.87
C GLY A 148 -27.30 13.61 -14.29
N ASP A 149 -28.30 13.26 -15.07
CA ASP A 149 -29.43 12.44 -14.65
C ASP A 149 -28.99 10.99 -14.38
N GLN A 150 -29.14 10.52 -13.15
CA GLN A 150 -28.61 9.22 -12.68
C GLN A 150 -29.37 8.00 -13.23
N HIS A 151 -30.38 8.20 -14.07
CA HIS A 151 -31.28 7.13 -14.49
C HIS A 151 -31.11 6.63 -15.93
N SER A 152 -30.15 7.17 -16.69
CA SER A 152 -29.89 6.67 -18.04
C SER A 152 -28.67 5.75 -18.06
N TRP A 153 -28.82 4.54 -18.60
CA TRP A 153 -27.74 3.59 -18.88
C TRP A 153 -26.88 3.99 -20.08
N THR A 154 -27.11 5.15 -20.67
CA THR A 154 -26.31 5.72 -21.74
C THR A 154 -25.02 6.31 -21.18
N GLN A 155 -23.92 6.16 -21.91
CA GLN A 155 -22.67 6.86 -21.62
C GLN A 155 -22.92 8.37 -21.73
N ASP A 156 -23.26 8.97 -20.63
CA ASP A 156 -23.52 10.40 -20.60
C ASP A 156 -22.22 11.16 -20.76
N ALA A 157 -22.31 12.27 -21.48
CA ALA A 157 -21.22 13.25 -21.67
C ALA A 157 -20.66 13.81 -20.33
N ASN A 158 -21.27 13.45 -19.21
CA ASN A 158 -20.99 13.94 -17.87
C ASN A 158 -20.11 13.00 -17.02
N SER A 159 -19.58 11.90 -17.56
CA SER A 159 -18.67 11.02 -16.85
C SER A 159 -17.26 11.08 -17.46
N THR A 160 -16.25 11.23 -16.62
CA THR A 160 -14.85 11.20 -17.03
C THR A 160 -14.18 9.97 -16.43
N PHE A 161 -13.57 9.17 -17.30
CA PHE A 161 -12.76 8.03 -16.90
C PHE A 161 -11.28 8.38 -17.05
N HIS A 162 -10.54 8.26 -15.97
CA HIS A 162 -9.10 8.51 -15.97
C HIS A 162 -8.32 7.29 -15.50
N LYS A 163 -7.21 6.99 -16.19
CA LYS A 163 -6.26 5.95 -15.81
C LYS A 163 -4.87 6.53 -15.66
N GLN A 164 -4.26 6.33 -14.52
CA GLN A 164 -2.92 6.80 -14.20
C GLN A 164 -2.08 5.66 -13.64
N SER A 165 -0.85 5.52 -14.16
CA SER A 165 0.15 4.63 -13.55
C SER A 165 1.01 5.41 -12.57
N PHE A 166 1.47 4.74 -11.51
CA PHE A 166 2.31 5.34 -10.49
C PHE A 166 3.40 4.36 -10.04
N PHE A 167 4.50 4.91 -9.59
CA PHE A 167 5.51 4.21 -8.81
C PHE A 167 5.28 4.49 -7.33
N TYR A 168 5.55 3.52 -6.45
CA TYR A 168 5.37 3.75 -5.03
C TYR A 168 6.50 3.19 -4.18
N VAL A 169 6.67 3.81 -3.02
CA VAL A 169 7.50 3.34 -1.92
C VAL A 169 6.63 3.33 -0.68
N THR A 170 6.66 2.23 0.05
CA THR A 170 5.81 2.04 1.23
C THR A 170 6.64 1.51 2.38
N PRO A 171 7.09 2.35 3.31
CA PRO A 171 7.60 1.89 4.60
C PRO A 171 6.46 1.27 5.41
N TYR A 172 6.78 0.20 6.15
CA TYR A 172 5.81 -0.44 7.03
C TYR A 172 6.42 -0.99 8.32
N VAL A 173 5.57 -1.15 9.30
CA VAL A 173 5.82 -1.87 10.53
C VAL A 173 4.69 -2.87 10.75
N GLY A 174 4.97 -3.98 11.40
CA GLY A 174 3.93 -4.97 11.68
C GLY A 174 4.37 -6.04 12.65
N CYS A 175 3.47 -6.96 12.87
CA CYS A 175 3.75 -8.17 13.65
C CYS A 175 2.99 -9.36 13.10
N ASP A 176 3.63 -10.52 13.13
CA ASP A 176 3.02 -11.81 12.87
C ASP A 176 2.80 -12.50 14.20
N TYR A 177 1.57 -12.94 14.49
CA TYR A 177 1.22 -13.72 15.67
C TYR A 177 1.10 -15.19 15.28
N CYS A 178 1.94 -16.03 15.85
CA CYS A 178 1.98 -17.46 15.57
C CYS A 178 0.79 -18.17 16.23
N LEU A 179 -0.26 -18.48 15.45
CA LEU A 179 -1.38 -19.31 15.93
C LEU A 179 -0.96 -20.78 16.02
N THR A 180 -0.28 -21.24 14.99
CA THR A 180 0.32 -22.58 14.89
C THR A 180 1.68 -22.46 14.21
N PRO A 181 2.52 -23.49 14.23
CA PRO A 181 3.80 -23.46 13.52
C PRO A 181 3.67 -23.18 12.00
N LYS A 182 2.49 -23.40 11.43
CA LYS A 182 2.22 -23.25 10.00
C LYS A 182 1.32 -22.06 9.65
N VAL A 183 0.66 -21.45 10.64
CA VAL A 183 -0.32 -20.36 10.39
C VAL A 183 -0.06 -19.22 11.32
N HIS A 184 0.18 -18.06 10.75
CA HIS A 184 0.36 -16.82 11.48
C HIS A 184 -0.74 -15.82 11.11
N LEU A 185 -1.22 -15.05 12.08
CA LEU A 185 -1.98 -13.83 11.85
C LEU A 185 -1.01 -12.70 11.64
N THR A 186 -1.21 -11.91 10.60
CA THR A 186 -0.36 -10.75 10.31
C THR A 186 -1.15 -9.46 10.49
N PHE A 187 -0.51 -8.49 11.14
CA PHE A 187 -0.96 -7.12 11.28
C PHE A 187 0.13 -6.22 10.72
N ARG A 188 -0.22 -5.29 9.85
CA ARG A 188 0.73 -4.35 9.26
C ARG A 188 0.12 -2.96 9.17
N LEU A 189 0.88 -1.97 9.56
CA LEU A 189 0.62 -0.55 9.32
C LEU A 189 1.65 -0.05 8.32
N ASP A 190 1.20 0.58 7.27
CA ASP A 190 2.07 1.16 6.26
C ASP A 190 1.68 2.59 5.88
N TRP A 191 2.58 3.26 5.19
CA TRP A 191 2.34 4.56 4.61
C TRP A 191 2.75 4.55 3.15
N MET A 192 1.78 4.54 2.25
CA MET A 192 2.03 4.57 0.82
C MET A 192 2.44 5.98 0.38
N LEU A 193 3.56 6.06 -0.32
CA LEU A 193 4.04 7.26 -1.00
C LEU A 193 4.06 6.96 -2.49
N ALA A 194 3.11 7.49 -3.24
CA ALA A 194 2.99 7.29 -4.67
C ALA A 194 3.54 8.49 -5.44
N PHE A 195 4.22 8.20 -6.55
CA PHE A 195 4.88 9.19 -7.39
C PHE A 195 4.48 8.99 -8.84
N HIS A 196 4.18 10.10 -9.52
CA HIS A 196 4.00 10.16 -10.95
C HIS A 196 4.86 11.30 -11.50
N LYS A 197 5.72 11.02 -12.51
CA LYS A 197 6.67 11.99 -13.08
C LYS A 197 7.47 12.76 -12.01
N SER A 198 7.94 12.04 -10.97
CA SER A 198 8.72 12.58 -9.84
C SER A 198 7.95 13.48 -8.86
N GLU A 199 6.67 13.68 -9.04
CA GLU A 199 5.79 14.40 -8.11
C GLU A 199 4.98 13.42 -7.25
N LEU A 200 4.72 13.81 -5.99
CA LEU A 200 3.85 13.06 -5.10
C LEU A 200 2.41 13.16 -5.62
N CYS A 201 1.79 12.02 -5.89
CA CYS A 201 0.46 11.95 -6.45
C CYS A 201 -0.49 11.11 -5.58
N MET A 202 -1.72 11.06 -5.96
CA MET A 202 -2.64 10.03 -5.52
C MET A 202 -2.26 8.67 -6.17
N PRO A 203 -2.33 7.52 -5.47
CA PRO A 203 -2.80 7.35 -4.09
C PRO A 203 -1.66 7.47 -3.06
N THR A 204 -1.84 8.29 -2.04
CA THR A 204 -0.89 8.42 -0.93
C THR A 204 -1.67 8.33 0.39
N GLY A 205 -1.12 7.65 1.41
CA GLY A 205 -1.76 7.62 2.72
C GLY A 205 -1.45 6.40 3.57
N PRO A 206 -1.93 6.43 4.84
CA PRO A 206 -1.79 5.33 5.78
C PRO A 206 -2.76 4.19 5.47
N ARG A 207 -2.29 2.94 5.69
CA ARG A 207 -3.11 1.74 5.51
C ARG A 207 -2.83 0.74 6.63
N LEU A 208 -3.87 0.07 7.07
CA LEU A 208 -3.83 -1.00 8.05
C LEU A 208 -4.22 -2.32 7.37
N TYR A 209 -3.43 -3.34 7.57
CA TYR A 209 -3.63 -4.66 7.01
C TYR A 209 -3.84 -5.70 8.10
N PHE A 210 -4.69 -6.65 7.79
CA PHE A 210 -4.94 -7.82 8.61
C PHE A 210 -5.09 -9.06 7.71
N GLY A 211 -4.50 -10.18 8.10
CA GLY A 211 -4.62 -11.41 7.31
C GLY A 211 -3.95 -12.62 7.91
N PHE A 212 -3.85 -13.65 7.08
CA PHE A 212 -3.23 -14.92 7.43
C PHE A 212 -2.04 -15.18 6.52
N MET A 213 -0.97 -15.71 7.13
CA MET A 213 0.22 -16.17 6.44
C MET A 213 0.44 -17.65 6.75
N PHE A 214 0.58 -18.44 5.71
CA PHE A 214 0.94 -19.86 5.82
C PHE A 214 2.45 -19.99 5.71
N CYS A 215 3.08 -20.67 6.67
CA CYS A 215 4.53 -20.84 6.78
C CYS A 215 4.95 -22.25 6.44
N HIS A 216 6.05 -22.40 5.69
CA HIS A 216 6.65 -23.66 5.26
C HIS A 216 8.16 -23.67 5.45
#